data_5587955f265c29cc25037d1298a4ffb6
#
_entry.id   5587955f265c29cc25037d1298a4ffb6
#
_cell.length_a   1.000
_cell.length_b   1.000
_cell.length_c   1.000
_cell.angle_alpha   90.00
_cell.angle_beta   90.00
_cell.angle_gamma   90.00
#
_symmetry.space_group_name_H-M   'P 1'
#
loop_
_entity.id
_entity.type
_entity.pdbx_description
1 polymer ?
#
loop_
_entity_poly.entity_id
_entity_poly.type
_entity_poly.pdbx_seq_one_letter_code
_entity_poly.pdbx_strand_id
1 'polypeptide(L)'
;MEKSLTLSSPWLRFWSFITGLGMAVASYLTIDHFFRANFPETIFTGSFCDLSSFFNCDSSAYSSIAHFQGVPLGYWGLVLGILVMLGAFLPSPRFEKVNKLLSLPNALGVLALFFYSVFYLKSLCLLCSGYYLFSLINFYLFWKFGLPSEPRGLVGFFRDFLFGSIKPLVAIGVLTVMGAFGFHLFYEAKKDAQSGGVALKIVKEFYSLQPVKEPSLISPYWTAKATEEFDQAPIRIIEYADFLCPDCLFL
;
A
#
# COMPACT_ATOMS: atom_id res chain seq x y z
N MET A 1 -24.97 -9.99 -39.12
CA MET A 1 -24.35 -11.20 -38.63
C MET A 1 -23.64 -10.85 -37.32
N GLU A 2 -24.32 -11.12 -36.22
CA GLU A 2 -23.77 -10.93 -34.88
C GLU A 2 -22.74 -12.04 -34.63
N LYS A 3 -21.46 -11.70 -34.76
CA LYS A 3 -20.38 -12.61 -34.41
C LYS A 3 -20.57 -12.96 -32.95
N SER A 4 -21.00 -14.19 -32.66
CA SER A 4 -21.10 -14.69 -31.29
C SER A 4 -19.75 -14.46 -30.62
N LEU A 5 -19.70 -13.48 -29.72
CA LEU A 5 -18.52 -13.22 -28.87
C LEU A 5 -18.35 -14.48 -28.01
N THR A 6 -17.43 -15.35 -28.42
CA THR A 6 -17.08 -16.53 -27.65
C THR A 6 -16.55 -16.05 -26.29
N LEU A 7 -17.13 -16.61 -25.24
CA LEU A 7 -16.64 -16.41 -23.88
C LEU A 7 -15.17 -16.83 -23.76
N SER A 8 -14.43 -16.13 -22.94
CA SER A 8 -13.04 -16.47 -22.64
C SER A 8 -12.87 -17.92 -22.18
N SER A 9 -11.71 -18.48 -22.48
CA SER A 9 -11.33 -19.82 -22.07
C SER A 9 -11.52 -19.99 -20.55
N PRO A 10 -12.05 -21.13 -20.05
CA PRO A 10 -12.11 -21.45 -18.62
C PRO A 10 -10.75 -21.31 -17.92
N TRP A 11 -9.68 -21.58 -18.64
CA TRP A 11 -8.30 -21.41 -18.17
C TRP A 11 -7.98 -19.94 -17.84
N LEU A 12 -8.35 -18.99 -18.70
CA LEU A 12 -8.13 -17.57 -18.46
C LEU A 12 -8.93 -17.10 -17.23
N ARG A 13 -10.14 -17.57 -17.07
CA ARG A 13 -11.01 -17.26 -15.93
C ARG A 13 -10.42 -17.75 -14.62
N PHE A 14 -9.91 -18.99 -14.61
CA PHE A 14 -9.25 -19.57 -13.43
C PHE A 14 -8.03 -18.70 -13.01
N TRP A 15 -7.15 -18.40 -13.95
CA TRP A 15 -5.97 -17.58 -13.65
C TRP A 15 -6.32 -16.14 -13.31
N SER A 16 -7.35 -15.56 -13.91
CA SER A 16 -7.85 -14.24 -13.53
C SER A 16 -8.38 -14.23 -12.08
N PHE A 17 -9.03 -15.31 -11.67
CA PHE A 17 -9.45 -15.44 -10.27
C PHE A 17 -8.25 -15.48 -9.33
N ILE A 18 -7.25 -16.31 -9.62
CA ILE A 18 -6.03 -16.43 -8.79
C ILE A 18 -5.27 -15.10 -8.71
N THR A 19 -5.09 -14.42 -9.84
CA THR A 19 -4.39 -13.12 -9.85
C THR A 19 -5.20 -12.04 -9.14
N GLY A 20 -6.52 -12.00 -9.34
CA GLY A 20 -7.41 -11.07 -8.63
C GLY A 20 -7.41 -11.31 -7.11
N LEU A 21 -7.44 -12.57 -6.68
CA LEU A 21 -7.31 -12.94 -5.27
C LEU A 21 -5.96 -12.50 -4.69
N GLY A 22 -4.87 -12.77 -5.41
CA GLY A 22 -3.53 -12.36 -5.01
C GLY A 22 -3.40 -10.84 -4.86
N MET A 23 -3.95 -10.08 -5.83
CA MET A 23 -4.03 -8.62 -5.75
C MET A 23 -4.84 -8.15 -4.54
N ALA A 24 -6.01 -8.74 -4.30
CA ALA A 24 -6.88 -8.37 -3.19
C ALA A 24 -6.23 -8.66 -1.82
N VAL A 25 -5.62 -9.82 -1.65
CA VAL A 25 -4.93 -10.21 -0.42
C VAL A 25 -3.72 -9.30 -0.15
N ALA A 26 -2.86 -9.09 -1.16
CA ALA A 26 -1.71 -8.20 -1.02
C ALA A 26 -2.13 -6.76 -0.67
N SER A 27 -3.19 -6.26 -1.31
CA SER A 27 -3.76 -4.94 -1.02
C SER A 27 -4.33 -4.84 0.39
N TYR A 28 -5.06 -5.86 0.84
CA TYR A 28 -5.58 -5.90 2.21
C TYR A 28 -4.45 -5.86 3.24
N LEU A 29 -3.42 -6.66 3.05
CA LEU A 29 -2.26 -6.68 3.95
C LEU A 29 -1.51 -5.33 3.95
N THR A 30 -1.43 -4.67 2.78
CA THR A 30 -0.83 -3.33 2.66
C THR A 30 -1.67 -2.28 3.41
N ILE A 31 -3.01 -2.36 3.35
CA ILE A 31 -3.91 -1.47 4.10
C ILE A 31 -3.75 -1.70 5.62
N ASP A 32 -3.78 -2.95 6.06
CA ASP A 32 -3.60 -3.30 7.46
C ASP A 32 -2.26 -2.79 8.00
N HIS A 33 -1.19 -3.03 7.24
CA HIS A 33 0.14 -2.52 7.58
C HIS A 33 0.18 -0.98 7.63
N PHE A 34 -0.44 -0.28 6.65
CA PHE A 34 -0.52 1.18 6.65
C PHE A 34 -1.14 1.72 7.94
N PHE A 35 -2.26 1.14 8.39
CA PHE A 35 -2.92 1.59 9.61
C PHE A 35 -2.11 1.26 10.86
N ARG A 36 -1.46 0.11 10.93
CA ARG A 36 -0.58 -0.24 12.06
C ARG A 36 0.64 0.65 12.15
N ALA A 37 1.27 0.98 11.02
CA ALA A 37 2.42 1.85 10.98
C ALA A 37 2.06 3.29 11.38
N ASN A 38 0.99 3.86 10.79
CA ASN A 38 0.61 5.24 11.06
C ASN A 38 -0.13 5.45 12.39
N PHE A 39 -0.76 4.39 12.95
CA PHE A 39 -1.52 4.45 14.20
C PHE A 39 -1.11 3.31 15.13
N PRO A 40 0.14 3.28 15.62
CA PRO A 40 0.62 2.21 16.49
C PRO A 40 -0.12 2.22 17.83
N GLU A 41 -0.54 1.04 18.28
CA GLU A 41 -1.18 0.86 19.59
C GLU A 41 -0.16 0.75 20.72
N THR A 42 1.07 0.36 20.42
CA THR A 42 2.19 0.21 21.36
C THR A 42 3.49 0.72 20.73
N ILE A 43 4.43 1.18 21.57
CA ILE A 43 5.72 1.76 21.13
C ILE A 43 6.66 0.71 20.52
N PHE A 44 6.44 -0.58 20.79
CA PHE A 44 7.38 -1.66 20.45
C PHE A 44 6.84 -2.65 19.41
N THR A 45 5.89 -2.27 18.56
CA THR A 45 5.44 -3.14 17.47
C THR A 45 6.41 -3.08 16.30
N GLY A 46 7.38 -3.98 16.29
CA GLY A 46 8.20 -4.21 15.09
C GLY A 46 7.33 -4.70 13.92
N SER A 47 7.64 -4.24 12.72
CA SER A 47 6.97 -4.71 11.50
C SER A 47 7.56 -6.05 11.05
N PHE A 48 6.71 -7.04 10.77
CA PHE A 48 7.16 -8.33 10.22
C PHE A 48 7.77 -8.20 8.81
N CYS A 49 7.62 -7.06 8.18
CA CYS A 49 8.01 -6.76 6.81
C CYS A 49 9.36 -6.03 6.73
N ASP A 50 9.94 -5.65 7.86
CA ASP A 50 11.24 -4.97 7.94
C ASP A 50 12.34 -6.01 8.05
N LEU A 51 12.73 -6.58 6.91
CA LEU A 51 13.76 -7.63 6.85
C LEU A 51 15.17 -7.06 6.67
N SER A 52 15.29 -5.85 6.12
CA SER A 52 16.57 -5.17 5.89
C SER A 52 16.34 -3.69 5.59
N SER A 53 17.39 -2.89 5.52
CA SER A 53 17.30 -1.48 5.11
C SER A 53 16.66 -1.29 3.72
N PHE A 54 16.79 -2.27 2.82
CA PHE A 54 16.18 -2.24 1.50
C PHE A 54 14.76 -2.82 1.49
N PHE A 55 14.51 -3.94 2.21
CA PHE A 55 13.17 -4.53 2.34
C PHE A 55 12.50 -3.97 3.58
N ASN A 56 11.81 -2.83 3.40
CA ASN A 56 11.19 -2.07 4.47
C ASN A 56 9.80 -1.60 4.04
N CYS A 57 8.77 -2.09 4.72
CA CYS A 57 7.39 -1.71 4.43
C CYS A 57 6.99 -0.39 5.10
N ASP A 58 7.61 -0.05 6.21
CA ASP A 58 7.32 1.17 6.95
C ASP A 58 7.70 2.41 6.13
N SER A 59 8.83 2.39 5.43
CA SER A 59 9.21 3.45 4.47
C SER A 59 8.09 3.74 3.46
N SER A 60 7.44 2.70 2.96
CA SER A 60 6.32 2.86 2.04
C SER A 60 5.08 3.39 2.72
N ALA A 61 4.79 2.96 3.97
CA ALA A 61 3.62 3.36 4.73
C ALA A 61 3.67 4.83 5.16
N TYR A 62 4.87 5.37 5.41
CA TYR A 62 5.08 6.79 5.76
C TYR A 62 5.26 7.70 4.55
N SER A 63 5.37 7.16 3.35
CA SER A 63 5.57 7.97 2.15
C SER A 63 4.38 8.87 1.86
N SER A 64 4.64 10.02 1.23
CA SER A 64 3.60 11.00 0.86
C SER A 64 2.54 10.45 -0.09
N ILE A 65 2.86 9.37 -0.83
CA ILE A 65 1.94 8.71 -1.75
C ILE A 65 1.23 7.49 -1.13
N ALA A 66 1.52 7.13 0.14
CA ALA A 66 0.91 5.98 0.79
C ALA A 66 -0.62 6.11 0.91
N HIS A 67 -1.12 7.32 0.96
CA HIS A 67 -2.54 7.62 1.02
C HIS A 67 -2.89 8.90 0.27
N PHE A 68 -4.13 9.00 -0.16
CA PHE A 68 -4.72 10.24 -0.67
C PHE A 68 -5.92 10.62 0.18
N GLN A 69 -5.87 11.76 0.85
CA GLN A 69 -6.90 12.22 1.80
C GLN A 69 -7.29 11.16 2.84
N GLY A 70 -6.31 10.45 3.42
CA GLY A 70 -6.54 9.41 4.40
C GLY A 70 -7.00 8.06 3.83
N VAL A 71 -7.24 7.95 2.52
CA VAL A 71 -7.56 6.69 1.86
C VAL A 71 -6.25 6.00 1.47
N PRO A 72 -5.90 4.83 2.04
CA PRO A 72 -4.66 4.14 1.70
C PRO A 72 -4.60 3.77 0.22
N LEU A 73 -3.42 3.87 -0.38
CA LEU A 73 -3.23 3.50 -1.80
C LEU A 73 -3.62 2.03 -2.08
N GLY A 74 -3.39 1.14 -1.11
CA GLY A 74 -3.82 -0.26 -1.18
C GLY A 74 -5.32 -0.45 -1.39
N TYR A 75 -6.16 0.51 -0.99
CA TYR A 75 -7.61 0.44 -1.22
C TYR A 75 -7.96 0.36 -2.70
N TRP A 76 -7.30 1.14 -3.55
CA TRP A 76 -7.52 1.11 -4.99
C TRP A 76 -7.09 -0.22 -5.60
N GLY A 77 -5.99 -0.79 -5.10
CA GLY A 77 -5.55 -2.12 -5.46
C GLY A 77 -6.55 -3.23 -5.05
N LEU A 78 -7.13 -3.10 -3.87
CA LEU A 78 -8.17 -4.02 -3.37
C LEU A 78 -9.41 -4.00 -4.27
N VAL A 79 -9.90 -2.81 -4.63
CA VAL A 79 -11.03 -2.65 -5.55
C VAL A 79 -10.75 -3.29 -6.90
N LEU A 80 -9.57 -3.06 -7.47
CA LEU A 80 -9.17 -3.68 -8.75
C LEU A 80 -9.07 -5.20 -8.64
N GLY A 81 -8.48 -5.72 -7.56
CA GLY A 81 -8.40 -7.17 -7.32
C GLY A 81 -9.79 -7.81 -7.25
N ILE A 82 -10.73 -7.19 -6.52
CA ILE A 82 -12.13 -7.66 -6.44
C ILE A 82 -12.81 -7.61 -7.80
N LEU A 83 -12.61 -6.55 -8.59
CA LEU A 83 -13.18 -6.43 -9.95
C LEU A 83 -12.69 -7.54 -10.87
N VAL A 84 -11.40 -7.87 -10.81
CA VAL A 84 -10.82 -8.98 -11.58
C VAL A 84 -11.43 -10.32 -11.15
N MET A 85 -11.59 -10.56 -9.84
CA MET A 85 -12.25 -11.76 -9.31
C MET A 85 -13.71 -11.86 -9.77
N LEU A 86 -14.49 -10.78 -9.65
CA LEU A 86 -15.89 -10.75 -10.11
C LEU A 86 -15.99 -11.04 -11.60
N GLY A 87 -15.07 -10.54 -12.42
CA GLY A 87 -15.02 -10.85 -13.84
C GLY A 87 -14.77 -12.33 -14.14
N ALA A 88 -14.07 -13.04 -13.26
CA ALA A 88 -13.88 -14.48 -13.38
C ALA A 88 -15.15 -15.27 -13.03
N PHE A 89 -15.94 -14.82 -12.06
CA PHE A 89 -17.21 -15.45 -11.68
C PHE A 89 -18.37 -15.12 -12.62
N LEU A 90 -18.42 -13.88 -13.10
CA LEU A 90 -19.49 -13.39 -13.98
C LEU A 90 -19.00 -13.39 -15.44
N PRO A 91 -19.17 -14.52 -16.17
CA PRO A 91 -18.66 -14.65 -17.52
C PRO A 91 -19.44 -13.76 -18.48
N SER A 92 -18.95 -12.55 -18.66
CA SER A 92 -19.50 -11.58 -19.59
C SER A 92 -18.38 -11.02 -20.46
N PRO A 93 -18.53 -11.05 -21.81
CA PRO A 93 -17.54 -10.43 -22.71
C PRO A 93 -17.29 -8.95 -22.40
N ARG A 94 -18.30 -8.26 -21.87
CA ARG A 94 -18.19 -6.85 -21.46
C ARG A 94 -17.28 -6.69 -20.25
N PHE A 95 -17.47 -7.54 -19.24
CA PHE A 95 -16.65 -7.52 -18.03
C PHE A 95 -15.18 -7.84 -18.32
N GLU A 96 -14.95 -8.79 -19.22
CA GLU A 96 -13.58 -9.15 -19.64
C GLU A 96 -12.89 -7.99 -20.38
N LYS A 97 -13.60 -7.30 -21.28
CA LYS A 97 -13.08 -6.11 -21.95
C LYS A 97 -12.74 -4.98 -20.95
N VAL A 98 -13.59 -4.78 -19.94
CA VAL A 98 -13.34 -3.81 -18.86
C VAL A 98 -12.09 -4.19 -18.07
N ASN A 99 -11.95 -5.43 -17.63
CA ASN A 99 -10.78 -5.90 -16.89
C ASN A 99 -9.51 -5.79 -17.73
N LYS A 100 -9.57 -6.15 -19.02
CA LYS A 100 -8.45 -5.98 -19.94
C LYS A 100 -8.00 -4.51 -20.01
N LEU A 101 -8.95 -3.58 -20.11
CA LEU A 101 -8.58 -2.17 -20.17
C LEU A 101 -8.03 -1.65 -18.85
N LEU A 102 -8.67 -1.98 -17.74
CA LEU A 102 -8.20 -1.56 -16.41
C LEU A 102 -6.84 -2.16 -16.06
N SER A 103 -6.50 -3.31 -16.64
CA SER A 103 -5.18 -3.93 -16.44
C SER A 103 -4.03 -3.08 -16.98
N LEU A 104 -4.25 -2.28 -18.02
CA LEU A 104 -3.20 -1.42 -18.60
C LEU A 104 -2.81 -0.26 -17.66
N PRO A 105 -3.72 0.66 -17.26
CA PRO A 105 -3.36 1.73 -16.34
C PRO A 105 -2.89 1.19 -14.99
N ASN A 106 -3.43 0.04 -14.53
CA ASN A 106 -2.94 -0.62 -13.34
C ASN A 106 -1.49 -1.07 -13.47
N ALA A 107 -1.12 -1.73 -14.57
CA ALA A 107 0.27 -2.15 -14.84
C ALA A 107 1.21 -0.95 -14.94
N LEU A 108 0.80 0.13 -15.59
CA LEU A 108 1.58 1.37 -15.67
C LEU A 108 1.75 2.02 -14.29
N GLY A 109 0.70 2.07 -13.49
CA GLY A 109 0.74 2.58 -12.13
C GLY A 109 1.67 1.76 -11.24
N VAL A 110 1.61 0.43 -11.34
CA VAL A 110 2.50 -0.50 -10.61
C VAL A 110 3.96 -0.28 -10.99
N LEU A 111 4.28 -0.11 -12.27
CA LEU A 111 5.64 0.19 -12.71
C LEU A 111 6.12 1.54 -12.17
N ALA A 112 5.27 2.57 -12.22
CA ALA A 112 5.59 3.87 -11.66
C ALA A 112 5.87 3.80 -10.14
N LEU A 113 5.03 3.08 -9.39
CA LEU A 113 5.23 2.86 -7.95
C LEU A 113 6.47 2.04 -7.64
N PHE A 114 6.77 1.02 -8.45
CA PHE A 114 8.00 0.25 -8.32
C PHE A 114 9.24 1.13 -8.50
N PHE A 115 9.29 1.94 -9.55
CA PHE A 115 10.40 2.88 -9.78
C PHE A 115 10.50 3.93 -8.67
N TYR A 116 9.38 4.47 -8.20
CA TYR A 116 9.36 5.38 -7.07
C TYR A 116 9.95 4.73 -5.81
N SER A 117 9.55 3.50 -5.48
CA SER A 117 10.08 2.77 -4.32
C SER A 117 11.59 2.56 -4.42
N VAL A 118 12.08 2.08 -5.57
CA VAL A 118 13.49 1.73 -5.73
C VAL A 118 14.39 2.97 -5.81
N PHE A 119 13.99 3.99 -6.59
CA PHE A 119 14.87 5.14 -6.86
C PHE A 119 14.69 6.30 -5.88
N TYR A 120 13.49 6.52 -5.38
CA TYR A 120 13.20 7.64 -4.48
C TYR A 120 13.22 7.21 -3.01
N LEU A 121 12.45 6.18 -2.64
CA LEU A 121 12.43 5.70 -1.26
C LEU A 121 13.67 4.85 -0.91
N LYS A 122 14.42 4.37 -1.92
CA LYS A 122 15.56 3.44 -1.76
C LYS A 122 15.21 2.19 -0.96
N SER A 123 13.95 1.85 -0.91
CA SER A 123 13.39 0.72 -0.17
C SER A 123 12.27 0.06 -0.97
N LEU A 124 12.05 -1.22 -0.75
CA LEU A 124 11.04 -2.03 -1.42
C LEU A 124 10.11 -2.66 -0.37
N CYS A 125 8.82 -2.34 -0.46
CA CYS A 125 7.80 -2.97 0.35
C CYS A 125 7.48 -4.37 -0.19
N LEU A 126 7.67 -5.40 0.62
CA LEU A 126 7.43 -6.79 0.24
C LEU A 126 5.94 -7.05 -0.08
N LEU A 127 5.03 -6.47 0.69
CA LEU A 127 3.58 -6.59 0.47
C LEU A 127 3.17 -5.93 -0.83
N CYS A 128 3.70 -4.72 -1.11
CA CYS A 128 3.46 -4.02 -2.36
C CYS A 128 4.01 -4.81 -3.56
N SER A 129 5.17 -5.46 -3.40
CA SER A 129 5.78 -6.31 -4.44
C SER A 129 4.91 -7.50 -4.80
N GLY A 130 4.20 -8.09 -3.82
CA GLY A 130 3.19 -9.11 -4.08
C GLY A 130 2.07 -8.61 -4.98
N TYR A 131 1.54 -7.41 -4.70
CA TYR A 131 0.55 -6.79 -5.57
C TYR A 131 1.10 -6.53 -6.98
N TYR A 132 2.33 -6.02 -7.09
CA TYR A 132 2.97 -5.74 -8.39
C TYR A 132 3.07 -7.00 -9.24
N LEU A 133 3.51 -8.11 -8.65
CA LEU A 133 3.64 -9.38 -9.34
C LEU A 133 2.30 -9.86 -9.91
N PHE A 134 1.25 -9.93 -9.07
CA PHE A 134 -0.06 -10.38 -9.51
C PHE A 134 -0.69 -9.44 -10.55
N SER A 135 -0.50 -8.14 -10.41
CA SER A 135 -0.96 -7.12 -11.36
C SER A 135 -0.31 -7.30 -12.75
N LEU A 136 1.00 -7.50 -12.82
CA LEU A 136 1.71 -7.71 -14.09
C LEU A 136 1.34 -9.04 -14.73
N ILE A 137 1.17 -10.11 -13.95
CA ILE A 137 0.67 -11.40 -14.44
C ILE A 137 -0.74 -11.22 -15.02
N ASN A 138 -1.62 -10.52 -14.29
CA ASN A 138 -2.98 -10.24 -14.76
C ASN A 138 -3.00 -9.46 -16.07
N PHE A 139 -2.17 -8.42 -16.18
CA PHE A 139 -2.01 -7.65 -17.41
C PHE A 139 -1.57 -8.56 -18.57
N TYR A 140 -0.53 -9.38 -18.38
CA TYR A 140 -0.06 -10.30 -19.39
C TYR A 140 -1.13 -11.29 -19.87
N LEU A 141 -1.90 -11.87 -18.91
CA LEU A 141 -2.96 -12.83 -19.22
C LEU A 141 -4.06 -12.19 -20.08
N PHE A 142 -4.55 -11.01 -19.70
CA PHE A 142 -5.61 -10.34 -20.45
C PHE A 142 -5.14 -9.85 -21.83
N TRP A 143 -3.91 -9.41 -21.96
CA TRP A 143 -3.39 -8.93 -23.25
C TRP A 143 -3.05 -10.05 -24.20
N LYS A 144 -2.58 -11.20 -23.73
CA LYS A 144 -2.23 -12.34 -24.57
C LYS A 144 -3.40 -13.26 -24.88
N PHE A 145 -4.26 -13.53 -23.92
CA PHE A 145 -5.30 -14.55 -24.01
C PHE A 145 -6.73 -13.99 -23.94
N GLY A 146 -6.90 -12.72 -23.58
CA GLY A 146 -8.20 -12.07 -23.49
C GLY A 146 -8.81 -11.77 -24.85
N LEU A 147 -10.10 -11.45 -24.86
CA LEU A 147 -10.83 -11.13 -26.07
C LEU A 147 -10.12 -10.06 -26.92
N PRO A 148 -10.07 -10.20 -28.25
CA PRO A 148 -9.47 -9.20 -29.10
C PRO A 148 -10.16 -7.84 -28.92
N SER A 149 -9.35 -6.80 -28.77
CA SER A 149 -9.86 -5.43 -28.73
C SER A 149 -10.26 -5.07 -30.16
N GLU A 150 -11.54 -4.78 -30.40
CA GLU A 150 -11.93 -4.22 -31.67
C GLU A 150 -11.29 -2.84 -31.85
N PRO A 151 -10.86 -2.46 -33.07
CA PRO A 151 -10.16 -1.20 -33.33
C PRO A 151 -11.12 0.01 -33.35
N ARG A 152 -11.97 0.16 -32.34
CA ARG A 152 -12.92 1.27 -32.24
C ARG A 152 -12.36 2.50 -31.54
N GLY A 153 -11.07 2.68 -31.45
CA GLY A 153 -10.45 3.83 -30.78
C GLY A 153 -10.88 4.03 -29.32
N LEU A 154 -10.15 4.86 -28.59
CA LEU A 154 -10.43 5.18 -27.19
C LEU A 154 -11.87 5.69 -26.96
N VAL A 155 -12.41 6.50 -27.88
CA VAL A 155 -13.75 7.08 -27.76
C VAL A 155 -14.86 6.00 -27.86
N GLY A 156 -14.74 5.08 -28.81
CA GLY A 156 -15.69 3.96 -28.94
C GLY A 156 -15.64 3.04 -27.71
N PHE A 157 -14.45 2.83 -27.18
CA PHE A 157 -14.24 2.09 -25.94
C PHE A 157 -14.93 2.75 -24.73
N PHE A 158 -14.71 4.04 -24.47
CA PHE A 158 -15.35 4.77 -23.37
C PHE A 158 -16.88 4.79 -23.51
N ARG A 159 -17.37 4.89 -24.72
CA ARG A 159 -18.81 4.83 -24.99
C ARG A 159 -19.39 3.45 -24.65
N ASP A 160 -18.76 2.37 -25.11
CA ASP A 160 -19.23 1.01 -24.86
C ASP A 160 -19.08 0.62 -23.37
N PHE A 161 -18.06 1.14 -22.69
CA PHE A 161 -17.86 1.01 -21.26
C PHE A 161 -18.97 1.73 -20.46
N LEU A 162 -19.22 3.00 -20.75
CA LEU A 162 -20.20 3.81 -20.02
C LEU A 162 -21.65 3.39 -20.31
N PHE A 163 -21.99 3.16 -21.57
CA PHE A 163 -23.39 2.94 -21.96
C PHE A 163 -23.77 1.46 -22.08
N GLY A 164 -22.81 0.56 -22.26
CA GLY A 164 -23.08 -0.88 -22.41
C GLY A 164 -23.35 -1.60 -21.10
N SER A 165 -22.93 -1.06 -19.96
CA SER A 165 -23.03 -1.71 -18.63
C SER A 165 -23.20 -0.70 -17.50
N ILE A 166 -23.97 0.37 -17.74
CA ILE A 166 -24.09 1.51 -16.83
C ILE A 166 -24.54 1.11 -15.41
N LYS A 167 -25.49 0.19 -15.28
CA LYS A 167 -26.06 -0.22 -13.98
C LYS A 167 -24.99 -0.87 -13.05
N PRO A 168 -24.28 -1.94 -13.46
CA PRO A 168 -23.26 -2.53 -12.62
C PRO A 168 -22.05 -1.59 -12.40
N LEU A 169 -21.69 -0.77 -13.38
CA LEU A 169 -20.62 0.23 -13.25
C LEU A 169 -20.97 1.31 -12.22
N VAL A 170 -22.18 1.83 -12.27
CA VAL A 170 -22.65 2.81 -11.28
C VAL A 170 -22.67 2.18 -9.90
N ALA A 171 -23.17 0.95 -9.75
CA ALA A 171 -23.18 0.27 -8.45
C ALA A 171 -21.75 0.08 -7.91
N ILE A 172 -20.82 -0.40 -8.73
CA ILE A 172 -19.42 -0.55 -8.34
C ILE A 172 -18.79 0.81 -8.02
N GLY A 173 -19.04 1.84 -8.83
CA GLY A 173 -18.55 3.19 -8.59
C GLY A 173 -19.05 3.76 -7.26
N VAL A 174 -20.34 3.62 -6.99
CA VAL A 174 -20.94 4.06 -5.73
C VAL A 174 -20.33 3.32 -4.54
N LEU A 175 -20.21 2.00 -4.61
CA LEU A 175 -19.57 1.20 -3.55
C LEU A 175 -18.10 1.59 -3.33
N THR A 176 -17.36 1.86 -4.41
CA THR A 176 -15.97 2.32 -4.34
C THR A 176 -15.88 3.69 -3.67
N VAL A 177 -16.74 4.64 -4.02
CA VAL A 177 -16.76 5.97 -3.40
C VAL A 177 -17.18 5.88 -1.93
N MET A 178 -18.20 5.09 -1.61
CA MET A 178 -18.63 4.88 -0.22
C MET A 178 -17.51 4.23 0.61
N GLY A 179 -16.81 3.24 0.07
CA GLY A 179 -15.68 2.61 0.74
C GLY A 179 -14.51 3.58 0.95
N ALA A 180 -14.16 4.39 -0.05
CA ALA A 180 -13.15 5.43 0.08
C ALA A 180 -13.52 6.46 1.15
N PHE A 181 -14.78 6.89 1.17
CA PHE A 181 -15.30 7.80 2.20
C PHE A 181 -15.26 7.16 3.59
N GLY A 182 -15.61 5.88 3.71
CA GLY A 182 -15.48 5.13 4.96
C GLY A 182 -14.04 5.06 5.46
N PHE A 183 -13.07 4.82 4.59
CA PHE A 183 -11.64 4.85 4.95
C PHE A 183 -11.18 6.25 5.37
N HIS A 184 -11.63 7.29 4.67
CA HIS A 184 -11.34 8.67 5.04
C HIS A 184 -11.85 8.99 6.46
N LEU A 185 -13.11 8.68 6.76
CA LEU A 185 -13.68 8.88 8.10
C LEU A 185 -12.95 8.07 9.18
N PHE A 186 -12.60 6.83 8.87
CA PHE A 186 -11.83 5.99 9.79
C PHE A 186 -10.43 6.55 10.06
N TYR A 187 -9.76 7.06 9.04
CA TYR A 187 -8.45 7.70 9.16
C TYR A 187 -8.53 8.95 10.04
N GLU A 188 -9.49 9.85 9.80
CA GLU A 188 -9.67 11.07 10.60
C GLU A 188 -10.02 10.72 12.06
N ALA A 189 -10.91 9.74 12.29
CA ALA A 189 -11.24 9.29 13.64
C ALA A 189 -10.02 8.73 14.39
N LYS A 190 -9.15 7.96 13.70
CA LYS A 190 -7.90 7.47 14.30
C LYS A 190 -6.93 8.61 14.61
N LYS A 191 -6.79 9.56 13.71
CA LYS A 191 -5.93 10.74 13.86
C LYS A 191 -6.38 11.61 15.06
N ASP A 192 -7.69 11.86 15.19
CA ASP A 192 -8.24 12.62 16.32
C ASP A 192 -8.05 11.88 17.65
N ALA A 193 -8.25 10.56 17.67
CA ALA A 193 -7.99 9.74 18.85
C ALA A 193 -6.52 9.77 19.28
N GLN A 194 -5.60 9.83 18.31
CA GLN A 194 -4.16 9.91 18.57
C GLN A 194 -3.75 11.28 19.13
N SER A 195 -4.31 12.36 18.60
CA SER A 195 -3.99 13.71 19.05
C SER A 195 -4.43 14.01 20.50
N GLY A 196 -5.47 13.33 21.00
CA GLY A 196 -6.04 13.57 22.33
C GLY A 196 -5.70 12.57 23.43
N GLY A 197 -5.35 11.34 23.09
CA GLY A 197 -5.25 10.26 24.08
C GLY A 197 -3.96 9.45 24.07
N VAL A 198 -3.41 9.16 22.89
CA VAL A 198 -2.25 8.27 22.77
C VAL A 198 -0.97 8.98 23.22
N ALA A 199 -0.81 10.27 22.92
CA ALA A 199 0.34 11.04 23.38
C ALA A 199 0.41 11.05 24.91
N LEU A 200 -0.74 11.28 25.58
CA LEU A 200 -0.83 11.22 27.04
C LEU A 200 -0.58 9.81 27.60
N LYS A 201 -1.06 8.77 26.90
CA LYS A 201 -0.82 7.37 27.28
C LYS A 201 0.66 7.01 27.14
N ILE A 202 1.29 7.39 26.05
CA ILE A 202 2.73 7.17 25.80
C ILE A 202 3.58 7.90 26.85
N VAL A 203 3.26 9.17 27.13
CA VAL A 203 3.95 9.95 28.15
C VAL A 203 3.79 9.30 29.52
N LYS A 204 2.57 8.87 29.87
CA LYS A 204 2.30 8.19 31.15
C LYS A 204 3.02 6.83 31.22
N GLU A 205 3.03 6.06 30.16
CA GLU A 205 3.76 4.79 30.07
C GLU A 205 5.27 5.02 30.17
N PHE A 206 5.82 6.02 29.50
CA PHE A 206 7.23 6.40 29.59
C PHE A 206 7.62 6.76 31.04
N TYR A 207 6.82 7.57 31.73
CA TYR A 207 7.09 7.90 33.15
C TYR A 207 6.86 6.73 34.12
N SER A 208 6.14 5.68 33.70
CA SER A 208 5.96 4.47 34.50
C SER A 208 7.11 3.47 34.36
N LEU A 209 7.97 3.63 33.33
CA LEU A 209 9.17 2.81 33.18
C LEU A 209 10.13 3.04 34.36
N GLN A 210 10.66 1.97 34.89
CA GLN A 210 11.69 2.10 35.92
C GLN A 210 12.92 2.77 35.30
N PRO A 211 13.50 3.78 35.94
CA PRO A 211 14.71 4.39 35.45
C PRO A 211 15.79 3.31 35.35
N VAL A 212 16.29 3.13 34.14
CA VAL A 212 17.43 2.26 33.92
C VAL A 212 18.60 2.83 34.73
N LYS A 213 19.25 2.03 35.57
CA LYS A 213 20.52 2.40 36.19
C LYS A 213 21.43 2.91 35.08
N GLU A 214 22.03 4.07 35.31
CA GLU A 214 22.89 4.74 34.33
C GLU A 214 23.75 3.69 33.61
N PRO A 215 23.56 3.49 32.31
CA PRO A 215 24.46 2.64 31.57
C PRO A 215 25.84 3.27 31.74
N SER A 216 26.84 2.50 32.14
CA SER A 216 28.22 2.95 32.08
C SER A 216 28.60 3.10 30.61
N LEU A 217 28.19 4.23 30.03
CA LEU A 217 28.49 4.59 28.64
C LEU A 217 29.98 4.97 28.57
N ILE A 218 30.81 3.98 28.60
CA ILE A 218 32.19 4.12 28.13
C ILE A 218 32.12 3.99 26.62
N SER A 219 31.69 5.04 25.94
CA SER A 219 31.83 5.09 24.50
C SER A 219 33.16 5.74 24.15
N PRO A 220 34.09 5.04 23.52
CA PRO A 220 35.33 5.63 23.04
C PRO A 220 35.13 6.56 21.84
N TYR A 221 33.90 6.65 21.34
CA TYR A 221 33.56 7.40 20.09
C TYR A 221 32.80 8.70 20.36
N TRP A 222 32.56 9.04 21.60
CA TRP A 222 31.90 10.29 21.82
C TRP A 222 32.88 11.44 21.52
N THR A 223 32.61 12.14 20.49
CA THR A 223 33.34 13.31 20.05
C THR A 223 32.50 14.54 20.23
N ALA A 224 31.94 14.74 21.38
CA ALA A 224 31.27 15.98 21.60
C ALA A 224 32.27 17.12 21.43
N LYS A 225 31.88 18.16 20.77
CA LYS A 225 32.58 19.45 20.73
C LYS A 225 32.53 20.14 22.12
N ALA A 226 32.34 19.38 23.18
CA ALA A 226 32.27 19.85 24.53
C ALA A 226 33.71 20.09 25.05
N THR A 227 33.95 21.24 25.61
CA THR A 227 35.20 21.61 26.28
C THR A 227 35.26 21.04 27.67
N GLU A 228 34.18 20.42 28.17
CA GLU A 228 34.02 19.88 29.53
C GLU A 228 33.81 18.38 29.48
N GLU A 229 34.24 17.69 30.57
CA GLU A 229 33.95 16.26 30.73
C GLU A 229 32.43 16.01 30.76
N PHE A 230 32.00 14.85 30.23
CA PHE A 230 30.58 14.50 30.13
C PHE A 230 29.82 14.62 31.44
N ASP A 231 30.48 14.24 32.56
CA ASP A 231 29.88 14.27 33.88
C ASP A 231 29.77 15.67 34.49
N GLN A 232 30.47 16.64 33.95
CA GLN A 232 30.46 18.04 34.40
C GLN A 232 29.61 18.94 33.53
N ALA A 233 29.16 18.42 32.39
CA ALA A 233 28.33 19.20 31.46
C ALA A 233 26.96 19.54 32.08
N PRO A 234 26.50 20.81 32.00
CA PRO A 234 25.22 21.25 32.55
C PRO A 234 24.02 20.61 31.84
N ILE A 235 24.21 20.19 30.60
CA ILE A 235 23.21 19.47 29.80
C ILE A 235 23.90 18.26 29.17
N ARG A 236 23.38 17.07 29.45
CA ARG A 236 23.84 15.81 28.90
C ARG A 236 22.79 15.28 27.96
N ILE A 237 23.15 15.04 26.69
CA ILE A 237 22.27 14.46 25.68
C ILE A 237 22.86 13.07 25.34
N ILE A 238 22.06 12.04 25.55
CA ILE A 238 22.40 10.65 25.19
C ILE A 238 21.51 10.27 24.04
N GLU A 239 22.11 10.07 22.89
CA GLU A 239 21.41 9.59 21.69
C GLU A 239 21.60 8.08 21.54
N TYR A 240 20.49 7.36 21.45
CA TYR A 240 20.48 5.95 21.09
C TYR A 240 20.14 5.84 19.61
N ALA A 241 21.16 5.79 18.76
CA ALA A 241 20.98 5.63 17.32
C ALA A 241 20.88 4.15 16.96
N ASP A 242 19.84 3.78 16.25
CA ASP A 242 19.74 2.48 15.60
C ASP A 242 20.39 2.57 14.21
N PHE A 243 21.55 1.94 14.05
CA PHE A 243 22.29 1.94 12.76
C PHE A 243 21.54 1.25 11.62
N LEU A 244 20.43 0.56 11.90
CA LEU A 244 19.55 -0.02 10.89
C LEU A 244 18.40 0.92 10.50
N CYS A 245 18.21 2.02 11.23
CA CYS A 245 17.21 3.03 10.92
C CYS A 245 17.73 3.95 9.81
N PRO A 246 17.06 4.00 8.64
CA PRO A 246 17.51 4.84 7.52
C PRO A 246 17.53 6.32 7.88
N ASP A 247 16.65 6.79 8.77
CA ASP A 247 16.59 8.19 9.19
C ASP A 247 17.70 8.56 10.18
N CYS A 248 18.26 7.58 10.89
CA CYS A 248 19.38 7.81 11.81
C CYS A 248 20.75 7.92 11.09
N LEU A 249 20.82 7.56 9.82
CA LEU A 249 22.06 7.67 9.02
C LEU A 249 22.33 9.10 8.51
N PHE A 250 21.38 10.01 8.67
CA PHE A 250 21.45 11.39 8.18
C PHE A 250 21.60 12.43 9.31
N LEU A 251 21.74 11.97 10.56
CA LEU A 251 22.10 12.78 11.72
C LEU A 251 23.61 12.74 11.97
#